data_9d72179e95ffbe7bae57946887360196
#
_entry.id   9d72179e95ffbe7bae57946887360196
#
_cell.length_a   1.000
_cell.length_b   1.000
_cell.length_c   1.000
_cell.angle_alpha   90.00
_cell.angle_beta   90.00
_cell.angle_gamma   90.00
#
_symmetry.space_group_name_H-M   'P 1'
#
loop_
_entity.id
_entity.type
_entity.pdbx_description
1 polymer ?
#
loop_
_entity_poly.entity_id
_entity_poly.type
_entity_poly.pdbx_seq_one_letter_code
_entity_poly.pdbx_strand_id
1 'polypeptide(L)'
;MISVLRPTLLRAAPLLARPFTSTPWRSQSQPETPLPSSKDPSHPHLFYHPNSSYVSLSFLPHPPAIYGSRTVLGYLPLGDAALDDFREEPKFRKVLDDAVKSGLEQGKATTVQFEAETRPVDGWIHITDERAIPPAGRIGETEDIIGSVYVQEGKIVADTYSPLPTYRLVTTNGVMRLPEGLDKHVIEVLEGIDKEERTQAAADLISL
;
A
#
# COMPACT_ATOMS: atom_id res chain seq x y z
N MET A 1 -92.69 -43.89 -19.47
CA MET A 1 -92.12 -43.16 -18.34
C MET A 1 -90.75 -42.57 -18.78
N ILE A 2 -90.79 -41.34 -19.14
CA ILE A 2 -89.58 -40.66 -19.73
C ILE A 2 -89.12 -39.64 -18.68
N SER A 3 -87.89 -39.86 -18.13
CA SER A 3 -87.27 -39.02 -17.16
C SER A 3 -86.46 -37.94 -17.88
N VAL A 4 -86.84 -36.70 -17.65
CA VAL A 4 -86.14 -35.51 -18.23
C VAL A 4 -85.00 -35.06 -17.33
N LEU A 5 -83.76 -35.21 -17.79
CA LEU A 5 -82.57 -34.60 -17.14
C LEU A 5 -82.55 -33.13 -17.45
N ARG A 6 -82.41 -32.32 -16.38
CA ARG A 6 -82.11 -30.88 -16.46
C ARG A 6 -80.61 -30.66 -16.49
N PRO A 7 -80.07 -29.81 -17.38
CA PRO A 7 -78.69 -29.44 -17.34
C PRO A 7 -78.42 -28.36 -16.27
N THR A 8 -77.44 -28.61 -15.40
CA THR A 8 -76.89 -27.66 -14.42
C THR A 8 -75.95 -26.69 -15.10
N LEU A 9 -76.29 -25.40 -15.08
CA LEU A 9 -75.46 -24.34 -15.54
C LEU A 9 -74.27 -24.12 -14.56
N LEU A 10 -73.06 -24.44 -14.99
CA LEU A 10 -71.85 -24.04 -14.27
C LEU A 10 -71.67 -22.52 -14.39
N ARG A 11 -71.74 -21.89 -13.27
CA ARG A 11 -71.45 -20.45 -13.09
C ARG A 11 -69.89 -20.22 -13.08
N ALA A 12 -69.35 -19.62 -14.14
CA ALA A 12 -67.97 -19.22 -14.22
C ALA A 12 -67.64 -18.09 -13.21
N ALA A 13 -66.73 -18.34 -12.31
CA ALA A 13 -66.22 -17.32 -11.39
C ALA A 13 -65.28 -16.32 -12.12
N PRO A 14 -65.38 -15.03 -11.85
CA PRO A 14 -64.44 -14.06 -12.45
C PRO A 14 -63.05 -14.24 -11.92
N LEU A 15 -62.06 -14.39 -12.83
CA LEU A 15 -60.64 -14.36 -12.53
C LEU A 15 -60.27 -12.92 -12.10
N LEU A 16 -60.04 -12.76 -10.79
CA LEU A 16 -59.44 -11.54 -10.25
C LEU A 16 -58.00 -11.41 -10.75
N ALA A 17 -57.80 -10.59 -11.75
CA ALA A 17 -56.48 -10.15 -12.19
C ALA A 17 -55.81 -9.36 -11.02
N ARG A 18 -54.78 -9.94 -10.42
CA ARG A 18 -53.91 -9.24 -9.48
C ARG A 18 -53.10 -8.19 -10.24
N PRO A 19 -53.12 -6.91 -9.87
CA PRO A 19 -52.23 -5.95 -10.45
C PRO A 19 -50.80 -6.29 -10.02
N PHE A 20 -49.92 -6.53 -10.99
CA PHE A 20 -48.49 -6.54 -10.77
C PHE A 20 -48.06 -5.11 -10.40
N THR A 21 -47.91 -4.82 -9.12
CA THR A 21 -47.17 -3.64 -8.68
C THR A 21 -45.71 -3.91 -8.93
N SER A 22 -45.17 -3.39 -10.03
CA SER A 22 -43.76 -3.25 -10.26
C SER A 22 -43.24 -2.23 -9.26
N THR A 23 -42.79 -2.72 -8.10
CA THR A 23 -41.98 -1.90 -7.20
C THR A 23 -40.71 -1.55 -7.96
N PRO A 24 -40.41 -0.26 -8.23
CA PRO A 24 -39.14 0.08 -8.82
C PRO A 24 -38.08 -0.38 -7.82
N TRP A 25 -37.21 -1.29 -8.25
CA TRP A 25 -35.99 -1.63 -7.53
C TRP A 25 -35.14 -0.36 -7.54
N ARG A 26 -35.32 0.45 -6.49
CA ARG A 26 -34.42 1.53 -6.17
C ARG A 26 -33.12 0.85 -5.76
N SER A 27 -32.17 0.75 -6.69
CA SER A 27 -30.78 0.48 -6.35
C SER A 27 -30.37 1.58 -5.39
N GLN A 28 -30.50 1.32 -4.10
CA GLN A 28 -29.82 2.10 -3.09
C GLN A 28 -28.34 1.72 -3.24
N SER A 29 -27.61 2.50 -4.02
CA SER A 29 -26.17 2.64 -3.79
C SER A 29 -26.05 3.16 -2.36
N GLN A 30 -25.91 2.22 -1.41
CA GLN A 30 -25.45 2.58 -0.08
C GLN A 30 -24.13 3.33 -0.29
N PRO A 31 -23.92 4.47 0.35
CA PRO A 31 -22.58 5.06 0.39
C PRO A 31 -21.68 3.95 0.94
N GLU A 32 -20.77 3.46 0.10
CA GLU A 32 -19.81 2.44 0.50
C GLU A 32 -19.02 3.03 1.67
N THR A 33 -19.30 2.55 2.87
CA THR A 33 -18.51 2.88 4.05
C THR A 33 -17.09 2.44 3.72
N PRO A 34 -16.10 3.34 3.73
CA PRO A 34 -14.72 2.95 3.47
C PRO A 34 -14.37 1.78 4.38
N LEU A 35 -13.88 0.70 3.80
CA LEU A 35 -13.42 -0.45 4.59
C LEU A 35 -12.35 0.04 5.54
N PRO A 36 -12.37 -0.38 6.83
CA PRO A 36 -11.40 0.11 7.80
C PRO A 36 -9.99 -0.28 7.41
N SER A 37 -9.07 0.67 7.55
CA SER A 37 -7.64 0.40 7.43
C SER A 37 -7.20 -0.63 8.45
N SER A 38 -6.32 -1.54 8.06
CA SER A 38 -5.78 -2.58 8.95
C SER A 38 -4.25 -2.52 8.98
N LYS A 39 -3.68 -2.70 10.17
CA LYS A 39 -2.24 -2.84 10.35
C LYS A 39 -1.83 -4.28 10.09
N ASP A 40 -0.70 -4.48 9.41
CA ASP A 40 -0.09 -5.79 9.26
C ASP A 40 0.47 -6.27 10.62
N PRO A 41 0.09 -7.46 11.11
CA PRO A 41 0.56 -7.96 12.40
C PRO A 41 2.05 -8.37 12.36
N SER A 42 2.60 -8.68 11.20
CA SER A 42 3.98 -9.16 11.01
C SER A 42 4.96 -8.04 10.68
N HIS A 43 4.45 -6.83 10.32
CA HIS A 43 5.28 -5.70 9.90
C HIS A 43 5.10 -4.50 10.85
N PRO A 44 6.19 -3.86 11.33
CA PRO A 44 6.10 -2.80 12.34
C PRO A 44 5.29 -1.57 11.87
N HIS A 45 5.35 -1.24 10.60
CA HIS A 45 4.83 0.02 10.07
C HIS A 45 3.83 -0.12 8.92
N LEU A 46 3.52 -1.33 8.44
CA LEU A 46 2.68 -1.54 7.26
C LEU A 46 1.19 -1.45 7.61
N PHE A 47 0.46 -0.71 6.77
CA PHE A 47 -1.00 -0.61 6.79
C PHE A 47 -1.59 -0.91 5.41
N TYR A 48 -2.73 -1.58 5.42
CA TYR A 48 -3.57 -1.84 4.26
C TYR A 48 -4.77 -0.91 4.30
N HIS A 49 -5.01 -0.20 3.22
CA HIS A 49 -6.14 0.72 3.07
C HIS A 49 -7.02 0.25 1.91
N PRO A 50 -8.01 -0.62 2.19
CA PRO A 50 -8.92 -1.09 1.15
C PRO A 50 -9.88 0.01 0.74
N ASN A 51 -10.16 0.03 -0.55
CA ASN A 51 -11.17 0.88 -1.16
C ASN A 51 -12.07 -0.01 -2.06
N SER A 52 -13.04 0.54 -2.80
CA SER A 52 -13.98 -0.22 -3.62
C SER A 52 -13.33 -1.02 -4.77
N SER A 53 -12.09 -0.70 -5.16
CA SER A 53 -11.45 -1.25 -6.36
C SER A 53 -10.08 -1.89 -6.12
N TYR A 54 -9.38 -1.52 -5.07
CA TYR A 54 -8.02 -1.97 -4.76
C TYR A 54 -7.71 -1.81 -3.27
N VAL A 55 -6.59 -2.37 -2.85
CA VAL A 55 -5.98 -2.14 -1.53
C VAL A 55 -4.68 -1.39 -1.74
N SER A 56 -4.52 -0.21 -1.13
CA SER A 56 -3.24 0.50 -1.10
C SER A 56 -2.43 0.13 0.13
N LEU A 57 -1.12 -0.01 -0.06
CA LEU A 57 -0.14 -0.30 0.99
C LEU A 57 0.59 0.99 1.35
N SER A 58 0.67 1.32 2.64
CA SER A 58 1.38 2.51 3.13
C SER A 58 2.00 2.26 4.49
N PHE A 59 2.99 3.06 4.86
CA PHE A 59 3.53 3.09 6.23
C PHE A 59 2.80 4.07 7.14
N LEU A 60 1.77 4.75 6.64
CA LEU A 60 0.94 5.65 7.42
C LEU A 60 -0.35 4.98 7.87
N PRO A 61 -0.85 5.26 9.09
CA PRO A 61 -2.08 4.67 9.62
C PRO A 61 -3.35 5.19 8.94
N HIS A 62 -3.25 6.29 8.20
CA HIS A 62 -4.37 6.93 7.53
C HIS A 62 -4.41 6.59 6.05
N PRO A 63 -5.61 6.43 5.45
CA PRO A 63 -5.72 6.26 4.00
C PRO A 63 -5.09 7.44 3.26
N PRO A 64 -4.48 7.21 2.09
CA PRO A 64 -3.87 8.28 1.28
C PRO A 64 -4.93 9.32 0.89
N ALA A 65 -4.50 10.59 0.80
CA ALA A 65 -5.39 11.70 0.47
C ALA A 65 -5.94 11.62 -0.96
N ILE A 66 -5.13 11.10 -1.88
CA ILE A 66 -5.42 11.01 -3.30
C ILE A 66 -4.96 9.67 -3.87
N TYR A 67 -5.56 9.25 -4.99
CA TYR A 67 -5.03 8.15 -5.80
C TYR A 67 -3.67 8.55 -6.41
N GLY A 68 -2.70 7.63 -6.40
CA GLY A 68 -1.33 7.93 -6.85
C GLY A 68 -0.57 8.85 -5.88
N SER A 69 -0.92 8.83 -4.59
CA SER A 69 -0.19 9.52 -3.53
C SER A 69 1.26 9.03 -3.45
N ARG A 70 2.17 9.96 -3.19
CA ARG A 70 3.60 9.68 -2.98
C ARG A 70 3.89 8.89 -1.70
N THR A 71 2.88 8.71 -0.83
CA THR A 71 2.99 7.97 0.44
C THR A 71 2.60 6.50 0.31
N VAL A 72 2.14 6.06 -0.86
CA VAL A 72 1.67 4.70 -1.13
C VAL A 72 2.78 3.90 -1.78
N LEU A 73 3.15 2.76 -1.18
CA LEU A 73 4.15 1.82 -1.73
C LEU A 73 3.66 1.23 -3.06
N GLY A 74 2.39 0.92 -3.12
CA GLY A 74 1.76 0.31 -4.28
C GLY A 74 0.36 -0.21 -3.97
N TYR A 75 -0.18 -0.97 -4.91
CA TYR A 75 -1.56 -1.41 -4.92
C TYR A 75 -1.67 -2.92 -5.16
N LEU A 76 -2.65 -3.52 -4.50
CA LEU A 76 -3.09 -4.89 -4.71
C LEU A 76 -4.55 -4.91 -5.19
N PRO A 77 -4.98 -5.90 -5.98
CA PRO A 77 -6.39 -6.11 -6.27
C PRO A 77 -7.16 -6.50 -4.99
N LEU A 78 -8.48 -6.38 -5.04
CA LEU A 78 -9.35 -6.90 -3.97
C LEU A 78 -9.39 -8.44 -4.01
N GLY A 79 -9.47 -9.06 -2.84
CA GLY A 79 -9.53 -10.50 -2.69
C GLY A 79 -8.16 -11.15 -2.52
N ASP A 80 -8.06 -12.42 -2.93
CA ASP A 80 -6.80 -13.17 -2.84
C ASP A 80 -5.82 -12.63 -3.88
N ALA A 81 -4.78 -11.97 -3.41
CA ALA A 81 -3.74 -11.37 -4.24
C ALA A 81 -2.43 -12.17 -4.13
N ALA A 82 -1.80 -12.45 -5.27
CA ALA A 82 -0.46 -13.02 -5.36
C ALA A 82 0.61 -11.92 -5.39
N LEU A 83 1.87 -12.32 -5.21
CA LEU A 83 3.01 -11.40 -5.28
C LEU A 83 3.07 -10.64 -6.63
N ASP A 84 2.79 -11.34 -7.73
CA ASP A 84 2.81 -10.79 -9.08
C ASP A 84 1.69 -9.77 -9.35
N ASP A 85 0.67 -9.71 -8.48
CA ASP A 85 -0.42 -8.74 -8.58
C ASP A 85 -0.06 -7.38 -7.96
N PHE A 86 1.04 -7.31 -7.20
CA PHE A 86 1.50 -6.05 -6.61
C PHE A 86 1.97 -5.09 -7.71
N ARG A 87 1.46 -3.86 -7.64
CA ARG A 87 1.84 -2.76 -8.55
C ARG A 87 2.47 -1.65 -7.74
N GLU A 88 3.78 -1.45 -7.90
CA GLU A 88 4.51 -0.36 -7.24
C GLU A 88 3.99 1.01 -7.69
N GLU A 89 3.97 1.98 -6.76
CA GLU A 89 3.76 3.40 -7.09
C GLU A 89 5.12 4.05 -7.41
N PRO A 90 5.37 4.46 -8.68
CA PRO A 90 6.69 4.98 -9.06
C PRO A 90 7.10 6.25 -8.31
N LYS A 91 6.12 7.05 -7.88
CA LYS A 91 6.39 8.28 -7.11
C LYS A 91 6.94 7.97 -5.71
N PHE A 92 6.47 6.88 -5.09
CA PHE A 92 6.99 6.43 -3.81
C PHE A 92 8.46 6.05 -3.89
N ARG A 93 8.87 5.35 -4.97
CA ARG A 93 10.26 4.96 -5.15
C ARG A 93 11.20 6.17 -5.09
N LYS A 94 10.84 7.26 -5.76
CA LYS A 94 11.63 8.49 -5.73
C LYS A 94 11.66 9.10 -4.32
N VAL A 95 10.52 9.14 -3.62
CA VAL A 95 10.47 9.63 -2.23
C VAL A 95 11.35 8.78 -1.32
N LEU A 96 11.33 7.45 -1.49
CA LEU A 96 12.17 6.53 -0.72
C LEU A 96 13.65 6.81 -0.94
N ASP A 97 14.10 6.95 -2.19
CA ASP A 97 15.51 7.21 -2.52
C ASP A 97 15.97 8.55 -1.95
N ASP A 98 15.16 9.61 -2.08
CA ASP A 98 15.44 10.93 -1.53
C ASP A 98 15.46 10.90 0.02
N ALA A 99 14.55 10.18 0.65
CA ALA A 99 14.47 10.05 2.10
C ALA A 99 15.63 9.21 2.67
N VAL A 100 16.03 8.14 2.01
CA VAL A 100 17.21 7.37 2.41
C VAL A 100 18.46 8.24 2.34
N LYS A 101 18.68 8.97 1.23
CA LYS A 101 19.81 9.89 1.08
C LYS A 101 19.83 10.92 2.21
N SER A 102 18.71 11.60 2.44
CA SER A 102 18.61 12.62 3.50
C SER A 102 18.80 12.03 4.91
N GLY A 103 18.35 10.80 5.14
CA GLY A 103 18.57 10.07 6.39
C GLY A 103 20.05 9.75 6.64
N LEU A 104 20.79 9.39 5.59
CA LEU A 104 22.24 9.21 5.66
C LEU A 104 22.97 10.54 5.95
N GLU A 105 22.58 11.63 5.28
CA GLU A 105 23.14 12.98 5.50
C GLU A 105 22.94 13.46 6.94
N GLN A 106 21.79 13.15 7.54
CA GLN A 106 21.42 13.55 8.90
C GLN A 106 21.91 12.57 9.98
N GLY A 107 22.62 11.50 9.60
CA GLY A 107 23.08 10.46 10.54
C GLY A 107 21.95 9.68 11.22
N LYS A 108 20.77 9.55 10.54
CA LYS A 108 19.60 8.84 11.08
C LYS A 108 19.72 7.32 10.94
N ALA A 109 20.54 6.84 10.00
CA ALA A 109 20.73 5.42 9.71
C ALA A 109 21.67 4.77 10.74
N THR A 110 21.16 4.46 11.94
CA THR A 110 21.99 4.04 13.07
C THR A 110 22.77 2.75 12.80
N THR A 111 22.13 1.74 12.20
CA THR A 111 22.76 0.47 11.83
C THR A 111 23.84 0.66 10.77
N VAL A 112 23.55 1.46 9.74
CA VAL A 112 24.50 1.75 8.65
C VAL A 112 25.68 2.58 9.15
N GLN A 113 25.41 3.52 10.04
CA GLN A 113 26.45 4.34 10.69
C GLN A 113 27.39 3.47 11.51
N PHE A 114 26.85 2.56 12.34
CA PHE A 114 27.65 1.64 13.13
C PHE A 114 28.51 0.73 12.24
N GLU A 115 27.97 0.23 11.13
CA GLU A 115 28.76 -0.55 10.16
C GLU A 115 29.90 0.29 9.59
N ALA A 116 29.65 1.55 9.22
CA ALA A 116 30.67 2.45 8.69
C ALA A 116 31.80 2.68 9.69
N GLU A 117 31.48 2.94 10.97
CA GLU A 117 32.44 3.21 12.03
C GLU A 117 33.31 2.00 12.41
N THR A 118 32.75 0.80 12.28
CA THR A 118 33.44 -0.44 12.66
C THR A 118 34.31 -1.03 11.54
N ARG A 119 34.21 -0.49 10.32
CA ARG A 119 35.03 -0.98 9.19
C ARG A 119 36.51 -0.64 9.34
N PRO A 120 37.39 -1.60 9.04
CA PRO A 120 38.84 -1.37 9.13
C PRO A 120 39.41 -0.58 7.95
N VAL A 121 38.67 -0.46 6.84
CA VAL A 121 39.12 0.18 5.60
C VAL A 121 37.99 0.92 4.90
N ASP A 122 38.35 1.96 4.17
CA ASP A 122 37.43 2.71 3.31
C ASP A 122 36.86 1.81 2.20
N GLY A 123 35.65 2.13 1.73
CA GLY A 123 35.04 1.41 0.65
C GLY A 123 33.51 1.51 0.63
N TRP A 124 32.93 0.82 -0.34
CA TRP A 124 31.46 0.77 -0.48
C TRP A 124 30.82 -0.17 0.53
N ILE A 125 29.70 0.25 1.10
CA ILE A 125 28.79 -0.59 1.88
C ILE A 125 27.44 -0.65 1.20
N HIS A 126 26.73 -1.76 1.42
CA HIS A 126 25.37 -1.96 0.93
C HIS A 126 24.38 -1.72 2.06
N ILE A 127 23.36 -0.94 1.77
CA ILE A 127 22.22 -0.75 2.68
C ILE A 127 21.25 -1.89 2.36
N THR A 128 21.20 -2.88 3.25
CA THR A 128 20.38 -4.08 3.06
C THR A 128 19.04 -3.93 3.77
N ASP A 129 18.00 -4.44 3.13
CA ASP A 129 16.65 -4.52 3.69
C ASP A 129 16.61 -5.53 4.85
N GLU A 130 16.02 -5.15 6.00
CA GLU A 130 15.95 -5.99 7.19
C GLU A 130 15.00 -7.19 7.06
N ARG A 131 14.19 -7.28 6.00
CA ARG A 131 13.36 -8.47 5.73
C ARG A 131 14.20 -9.71 5.41
N ALA A 132 15.43 -9.52 4.88
CA ALA A 132 16.32 -10.60 4.44
C ALA A 132 17.79 -10.27 4.73
N ILE A 133 18.15 -10.19 6.01
CA ILE A 133 19.54 -9.95 6.44
C ILE A 133 20.41 -11.16 6.05
N PRO A 134 21.45 -10.96 5.23
CA PRO A 134 22.32 -12.06 4.85
C PRO A 134 23.18 -12.53 6.04
N PRO A 135 23.61 -13.81 6.05
CA PRO A 135 24.59 -14.29 7.02
C PRO A 135 25.88 -13.45 6.96
N ALA A 136 26.56 -13.35 8.11
CA ALA A 136 27.82 -12.61 8.21
C ALA A 136 28.84 -13.01 7.11
N GLY A 137 29.42 -12.01 6.45
CA GLY A 137 30.38 -12.20 5.36
C GLY A 137 29.76 -12.53 3.99
N ARG A 138 28.45 -12.48 3.85
CA ARG A 138 27.76 -12.61 2.55
C ARG A 138 27.07 -11.31 2.18
N ILE A 139 26.96 -11.07 0.88
CA ILE A 139 26.16 -9.99 0.31
C ILE A 139 24.72 -10.53 0.16
N GLY A 140 23.71 -9.71 0.47
CA GLY A 140 22.30 -10.04 0.27
C GLY A 140 21.93 -10.21 -1.20
N GLU A 141 20.74 -10.73 -1.44
CA GLU A 141 20.17 -10.80 -2.79
C GLU A 141 20.01 -9.39 -3.35
N THR A 142 20.24 -9.22 -4.65
CA THR A 142 20.24 -7.89 -5.29
C THR A 142 18.88 -7.18 -5.19
N GLU A 143 17.80 -7.94 -5.03
CA GLU A 143 16.45 -7.39 -4.83
C GLU A 143 16.17 -6.92 -3.40
N ASP A 144 17.04 -7.27 -2.44
CA ASP A 144 16.97 -6.87 -1.04
C ASP A 144 18.04 -5.82 -0.67
N ILE A 145 18.81 -5.32 -1.63
CA ILE A 145 19.75 -4.22 -1.43
C ILE A 145 19.10 -2.90 -1.86
N ILE A 146 18.84 -2.01 -0.91
CA ILE A 146 18.20 -0.72 -1.12
C ILE A 146 19.12 0.20 -1.95
N GLY A 147 20.40 0.22 -1.60
CA GLY A 147 21.39 1.04 -2.27
C GLY A 147 22.78 0.80 -1.73
N SER A 148 23.74 1.58 -2.24
CA SER A 148 25.12 1.55 -1.81
C SER A 148 25.60 2.95 -1.48
N VAL A 149 26.51 3.07 -0.52
CA VAL A 149 27.12 4.34 -0.13
C VAL A 149 28.60 4.11 0.17
N TYR A 150 29.44 5.09 -0.12
CA TYR A 150 30.87 5.04 0.19
C TYR A 150 31.14 5.48 1.62
N VAL A 151 32.05 4.78 2.26
CA VAL A 151 32.57 5.12 3.60
C VAL A 151 34.01 5.54 3.49
N GLN A 152 34.34 6.68 4.09
CA GLN A 152 35.69 7.22 4.17
C GLN A 152 36.03 7.56 5.64
N GLU A 153 37.13 7.04 6.14
CA GLU A 153 37.60 7.27 7.53
C GLU A 153 36.48 6.97 8.57
N GLY A 154 35.72 5.90 8.35
CA GLY A 154 34.61 5.50 9.23
C GLY A 154 33.36 6.39 9.12
N LYS A 155 33.29 7.29 8.14
CA LYS A 155 32.15 8.20 7.92
C LYS A 155 31.46 7.92 6.61
N ILE A 156 30.14 7.95 6.63
CA ILE A 156 29.31 7.82 5.43
C ILE A 156 29.43 9.10 4.59
N VAL A 157 29.77 8.94 3.31
CA VAL A 157 29.77 10.02 2.31
C VAL A 157 28.43 10.00 1.60
N ALA A 158 27.40 10.61 2.19
CA ALA A 158 26.00 10.51 1.76
C ALA A 158 25.78 10.95 0.30
N ASP A 159 26.58 11.86 -0.23
CA ASP A 159 26.51 12.28 -1.65
C ASP A 159 26.83 11.16 -2.64
N THR A 160 27.49 10.10 -2.19
CA THR A 160 27.79 8.93 -3.01
C THR A 160 26.67 7.90 -3.02
N TYR A 161 25.57 8.14 -2.26
CA TYR A 161 24.45 7.22 -2.22
C TYR A 161 23.91 6.96 -3.63
N SER A 162 23.81 5.68 -3.97
CA SER A 162 23.29 5.21 -5.23
C SER A 162 22.23 4.12 -4.97
N PRO A 163 20.96 4.37 -5.26
CA PRO A 163 19.91 3.35 -5.14
C PRO A 163 20.15 2.21 -6.13
N LEU A 164 19.82 0.98 -5.74
CA LEU A 164 19.92 -0.16 -6.65
C LEU A 164 18.64 -0.31 -7.48
N PRO A 165 18.75 -0.33 -8.84
CA PRO A 165 17.59 -0.50 -9.72
C PRO A 165 16.89 -1.85 -9.57
N THR A 166 17.61 -2.85 -9.05
CA THR A 166 17.12 -4.22 -8.83
C THR A 166 16.34 -4.37 -7.53
N TYR A 167 16.44 -3.40 -6.63
CA TYR A 167 15.70 -3.42 -5.37
C TYR A 167 14.18 -3.45 -5.61
N ARG A 168 13.46 -4.30 -4.89
CA ARG A 168 12.00 -4.44 -4.98
C ARG A 168 11.36 -4.12 -3.65
N LEU A 169 10.24 -3.37 -3.68
CA LEU A 169 9.48 -3.03 -2.46
C LEU A 169 8.82 -4.25 -1.84
N VAL A 170 8.43 -5.22 -2.66
CA VAL A 170 7.81 -6.48 -2.23
C VAL A 170 8.48 -7.64 -2.93
N THR A 171 8.89 -8.66 -2.16
CA THR A 171 9.49 -9.90 -2.64
C THR A 171 8.84 -11.10 -1.95
N THR A 172 9.30 -12.31 -2.25
CA THR A 172 8.90 -13.53 -1.53
C THR A 172 9.24 -13.48 -0.02
N ASN A 173 10.18 -12.61 0.36
CA ASN A 173 10.57 -12.37 1.75
C ASN A 173 9.65 -11.36 2.47
N GLY A 174 8.66 -10.81 1.76
CA GLY A 174 7.67 -9.86 2.27
C GLY A 174 7.85 -8.43 1.79
N VAL A 175 7.18 -7.51 2.47
CA VAL A 175 7.26 -6.07 2.22
C VAL A 175 8.54 -5.51 2.82
N MET A 176 9.11 -4.50 2.17
CA MET A 176 10.35 -3.83 2.57
C MET A 176 10.41 -3.44 4.04
N ARG A 177 11.56 -3.67 4.67
CA ARG A 177 11.88 -3.23 6.03
C ARG A 177 13.15 -2.42 6.02
N LEU A 178 13.04 -1.17 6.38
CA LEU A 178 14.20 -0.27 6.44
C LEU A 178 15.05 -0.54 7.68
N PRO A 179 16.37 -0.35 7.59
CA PRO A 179 17.27 -0.35 8.73
C PRO A 179 16.85 0.61 9.82
N GLU A 180 17.18 0.25 11.08
CA GLU A 180 16.83 1.05 12.24
C GLU A 180 17.31 2.50 12.10
N GLY A 181 16.39 3.41 12.40
CA GLY A 181 16.55 4.86 12.28
C GLY A 181 16.15 5.40 10.91
N LEU A 182 16.47 4.70 9.81
CA LEU A 182 15.93 5.05 8.49
C LEU A 182 14.41 4.82 8.41
N ASP A 183 13.89 3.78 9.06
CA ASP A 183 12.47 3.49 9.14
C ASP A 183 11.69 4.68 9.68
N LYS A 184 12.12 5.22 10.83
CA LYS A 184 11.50 6.39 11.46
C LYS A 184 11.63 7.64 10.60
N HIS A 185 12.82 7.88 10.04
CA HIS A 185 13.05 9.04 9.18
C HIS A 185 12.17 9.03 7.94
N VAL A 186 12.05 7.89 7.26
CA VAL A 186 11.16 7.76 6.09
C VAL A 186 9.71 8.01 6.49
N ILE A 187 9.23 7.48 7.63
CA ILE A 187 7.88 7.75 8.11
C ILE A 187 7.67 9.24 8.36
N GLU A 188 8.61 9.95 9.01
CA GLU A 188 8.54 11.39 9.21
C GLU A 188 8.41 12.15 7.88
N VAL A 189 9.18 11.76 6.87
CA VAL A 189 9.10 12.34 5.52
C VAL A 189 7.73 12.08 4.89
N LEU A 190 7.21 10.84 4.99
CA LEU A 190 5.89 10.48 4.46
C LEU A 190 4.75 11.23 5.16
N GLU A 191 4.83 11.45 6.47
CA GLU A 191 3.86 12.27 7.21
C GLU A 191 3.85 13.73 6.75
N GLY A 192 5.03 14.28 6.43
CA GLY A 192 5.15 15.61 5.83
C GLY A 192 4.46 15.69 4.47
N ILE A 193 4.72 14.72 3.61
CA ILE A 193 4.11 14.63 2.27
C ILE A 193 2.58 14.45 2.36
N ASP A 194 2.08 13.61 3.27
CA ASP A 194 0.64 13.42 3.47
C ASP A 194 -0.07 14.73 3.87
N LYS A 195 0.55 15.53 4.74
CA LYS A 195 0.02 16.86 5.10
C LYS A 195 -0.04 17.81 3.91
N GLU A 196 1.01 17.83 3.08
CA GLU A 196 1.05 18.63 1.86
C GLU A 196 -0.08 18.21 0.90
N GLU A 197 -0.20 16.90 0.62
CA GLU A 197 -1.20 16.36 -0.31
C GLU A 197 -2.63 16.62 0.20
N ARG A 198 -2.90 16.49 1.50
CA ARG A 198 -4.20 16.82 2.10
C ARG A 198 -4.52 18.30 1.98
N THR A 199 -3.54 19.16 2.22
CA THR A 199 -3.72 20.62 2.10
C THR A 199 -4.03 21.01 0.65
N GLN A 200 -3.31 20.44 -0.30
CA GLN A 200 -3.55 20.69 -1.72
C GLN A 200 -4.92 20.18 -2.17
N ALA A 201 -5.28 18.94 -1.79
CA ALA A 201 -6.59 18.38 -2.13
C ALA A 201 -7.75 19.21 -1.55
N ALA A 202 -7.60 19.77 -0.35
CA ALA A 202 -8.59 20.66 0.24
C ALA A 202 -8.70 22.01 -0.50
N ALA A 203 -7.56 22.56 -0.95
CA ALA A 203 -7.54 23.79 -1.73
C ALA A 203 -8.20 23.61 -3.11
N ASP A 204 -7.94 22.49 -3.77
CA ASP A 204 -8.52 22.16 -5.07
C ASP A 204 -10.07 22.01 -4.99
N LEU A 205 -10.58 21.46 -3.88
CA LEU A 205 -12.03 21.35 -3.62
C LEU A 205 -12.72 22.70 -3.41
N ILE A 206 -12.01 23.70 -2.88
CA ILE A 206 -12.58 25.06 -2.62
C ILE A 206 -12.57 25.90 -3.91
N SER A 207 -11.71 25.55 -4.87
CA SER A 207 -11.58 26.29 -6.15
C SER A 207 -12.57 25.84 -7.23
N LEU A 208 -13.39 24.82 -6.98
CA LEU A 208 -14.44 24.29 -7.87
C LEU A 208 -15.81 24.83 -7.49
#